data_6a1a9364f6de53101af8251595aecbb0
#
_entry.id   6a1a9364f6de53101af8251595aecbb0
#
_cell.length_a   1.000
_cell.length_b   1.000
_cell.length_c   1.000
_cell.angle_alpha   90.00
_cell.angle_beta   90.00
_cell.angle_gamma   90.00
#
_symmetry.space_group_name_H-M   'P 1'
#
loop_
_entity.id
_entity.type
_entity.pdbx_description
1 polymer ?
#
loop_
_entity_poly.entity_id
_entity_poly.type
_entity_poly.pdbx_seq_one_letter_code
_entity_poly.pdbx_strand_id
1 'polypeptide(L)' 'DTRQRVLANMAFNLGLPRLGKFKKFLAAVQEQDWEKAAVEMMDSKWATQVGNRAVRLKEKMLNG' A
#
# COMPACT_ATOMS: atom_id res chain seq x y z
N ASP A 1 -6.28 8.40 -10.03
CA ASP A 1 -7.23 8.27 -8.94
C ASP A 1 -6.54 8.12 -7.59
N THR A 2 -7.33 8.05 -6.53
CA THR A 2 -6.80 8.01 -5.16
C THR A 2 -5.91 6.81 -4.92
N ARG A 3 -6.31 5.64 -5.41
CA ARG A 3 -5.55 4.40 -5.23
C ARG A 3 -4.21 4.44 -5.96
N GLN A 4 -4.20 5.01 -7.16
CA GLN A 4 -2.94 5.20 -7.88
C GLN A 4 -2.01 6.14 -7.13
N ARG A 5 -2.55 7.17 -6.48
CA ARG A 5 -1.76 8.06 -5.66
C ARG A 5 -1.16 7.36 -4.45
N VAL A 6 -1.92 6.44 -3.85
CA VAL A 6 -1.39 5.63 -2.75
C VAL A 6 -0.19 4.82 -3.21
N LEU A 7 -0.31 4.17 -4.37
CA LEU A 7 0.80 3.40 -4.94
C LEU A 7 2.01 4.29 -5.23
N ALA A 8 1.77 5.48 -5.78
CA ALA A 8 2.83 6.42 -6.06
C ALA A 8 3.54 6.87 -4.79
N ASN A 9 2.77 7.14 -3.73
CA ASN A 9 3.35 7.51 -2.44
C ASN A 9 4.20 6.39 -1.86
N MET A 10 3.73 5.16 -1.93
CA MET A 10 4.49 4.01 -1.45
C MET A 10 5.78 3.85 -2.26
N ALA A 11 5.70 3.96 -3.57
CA ALA A 11 6.88 3.86 -4.44
C ALA A 11 7.89 4.96 -4.12
N PHE A 12 7.41 6.16 -3.85
CA PHE A 12 8.26 7.29 -3.50
C PHE A 12 8.99 7.06 -2.17
N ASN A 13 8.28 6.54 -1.18
CA ASN A 13 8.86 6.31 0.15
C ASN A 13 9.77 5.09 0.19
N LEU A 14 9.39 4.02 -0.50
CA LEU A 14 10.12 2.75 -0.44
C LEU A 14 11.16 2.59 -1.54
N GLY A 15 10.92 3.23 -2.68
CA GLY A 15 11.68 2.96 -3.89
C GLY A 15 11.14 1.72 -4.60
N LEU A 16 11.37 1.65 -5.92
CA LEU A 16 10.86 0.57 -6.74
C LEU A 16 11.32 -0.83 -6.31
N PRO A 17 12.62 -1.01 -5.93
CA PRO A 17 13.06 -2.34 -5.52
C PRO A 17 12.33 -2.87 -4.30
N ARG A 18 12.03 -2.00 -3.31
CA ARG A 18 11.31 -2.41 -2.12
C ARG A 18 9.84 -2.62 -2.38
N LEU A 19 9.25 -1.76 -3.19
CA LEU A 19 7.84 -1.91 -3.56
C LEU A 19 7.61 -3.24 -4.28
N GLY A 20 8.56 -3.67 -5.09
CA GLY A 20 8.50 -4.96 -5.77
C GLY A 20 8.42 -6.16 -4.83
N LYS A 21 8.86 -5.99 -3.58
CA LYS A 21 8.77 -7.07 -2.59
C LYS A 21 7.36 -7.24 -2.02
N PHE A 22 6.49 -6.25 -2.22
CA PHE A 22 5.09 -6.35 -1.81
C PHE A 22 4.25 -7.07 -2.86
N LYS A 23 4.66 -8.28 -3.22
CA LYS A 23 3.99 -9.03 -4.29
C LYS A 23 2.53 -9.33 -3.97
N LYS A 24 2.23 -9.71 -2.73
CA LYS A 24 0.85 -10.00 -2.33
C LYS A 24 -0.02 -8.75 -2.37
N PHE A 25 0.53 -7.63 -1.93
CA PHE A 25 -0.17 -6.34 -1.98
C PHE A 25 -0.44 -5.96 -3.43
N LEU A 26 0.56 -6.04 -4.28
CA LEU A 26 0.41 -5.67 -5.69
C LEU A 26 -0.59 -6.60 -6.40
N ALA A 27 -0.57 -7.88 -6.10
CA ALA A 27 -1.53 -8.83 -6.66
C ALA A 27 -2.96 -8.48 -6.23
N ALA A 28 -3.14 -8.13 -4.95
CA ALA A 28 -4.45 -7.72 -4.44
C ALA A 28 -4.96 -6.46 -5.16
N VAL A 29 -4.06 -5.50 -5.41
CA VAL A 29 -4.42 -4.28 -6.13
C VAL A 29 -4.84 -4.61 -7.56
N GLN A 30 -4.12 -5.51 -8.24
CA GLN A 30 -4.46 -5.92 -9.59
C GLN A 30 -5.83 -6.62 -9.65
N GLU A 31 -6.15 -7.38 -8.62
CA GLU A 31 -7.44 -8.07 -8.51
C GLU A 31 -8.55 -7.16 -8.01
N GLN A 32 -8.21 -5.92 -7.68
CA GLN A 32 -9.13 -4.94 -7.09
C GLN A 32 -9.68 -5.42 -5.73
N ASP A 33 -8.90 -6.24 -5.03
CA ASP A 33 -9.24 -6.69 -3.68
C ASP A 33 -8.64 -5.70 -2.68
N TRP A 34 -9.35 -4.59 -2.50
CA TRP A 34 -8.83 -3.46 -1.71
C TRP A 34 -8.67 -3.80 -0.23
N GLU A 35 -9.54 -4.67 0.31
CA GLU A 35 -9.42 -5.09 1.71
C GLU A 35 -8.13 -5.88 1.93
N LYS A 36 -7.85 -6.82 1.03
CA LYS A 36 -6.63 -7.60 1.11
C LYS A 36 -5.41 -6.73 0.92
N ALA A 37 -5.48 -5.79 -0.02
CA ALA A 37 -4.38 -4.84 -0.24
C ALA A 37 -4.10 -4.04 1.02
N ALA A 38 -5.13 -3.56 1.70
CA ALA A 38 -4.99 -2.79 2.94
C ALA A 38 -4.34 -3.65 4.03
N VAL A 39 -4.76 -4.90 4.17
CA VAL A 39 -4.20 -5.82 5.17
C VAL A 39 -2.71 -6.04 4.90
N GLU A 40 -2.36 -6.30 3.64
CA GLU A 40 -0.96 -6.54 3.28
C GLU A 40 -0.10 -5.29 3.49
N MET A 41 -0.64 -4.09 3.22
CA MET A 41 0.05 -2.85 3.52
C MET A 41 0.42 -2.75 4.99
N MET A 42 -0.55 -3.02 5.86
CA MET A 42 -0.37 -2.84 7.30
C MET A 42 0.47 -3.94 7.93
N ASP A 43 0.59 -5.07 7.26
CA ASP A 43 1.36 -6.23 7.75
C ASP A 43 2.82 -6.16 7.30
N SER A 44 3.35 -4.97 7.10
CA SER A 44 4.72 -4.78 6.62
C SER A 44 5.52 -3.92 7.58
N LYS A 45 6.85 -4.04 7.49
CA LYS A 45 7.75 -3.18 8.26
C LYS A 45 7.59 -1.72 7.87
N TRP A 46 7.21 -1.46 6.61
CA TRP A 46 6.95 -0.13 6.13
C TRP A 46 5.87 0.57 6.98
N ALA A 47 4.78 -0.16 7.29
CA ALA A 47 3.71 0.40 8.10
C ALA A 47 4.21 0.82 9.48
N THR A 48 5.11 0.03 10.07
CA THR A 48 5.71 0.34 11.35
C THR A 48 6.60 1.59 11.26
N GLN A 49 7.35 1.72 10.17
CA GLN A 49 8.27 2.83 9.98
C GLN A 49 7.57 4.15 9.76
N VAL A 50 6.49 4.16 8.97
CA VAL A 50 5.81 5.41 8.62
C VAL A 50 4.64 5.73 9.56
N GLY A 51 4.26 4.81 10.44
CA GLY A 51 3.27 5.06 11.49
C GLY A 51 1.90 5.47 10.95
N ASN A 52 1.42 6.65 11.39
CA ASN A 52 0.08 7.12 11.03
C ASN A 52 -0.12 7.33 9.53
N ARG A 53 0.96 7.56 8.78
CA ARG A 53 0.86 7.70 7.34
C ARG A 53 0.35 6.41 6.70
N ALA A 54 0.79 5.25 7.23
CA ALA A 54 0.32 3.96 6.73
C ALA A 54 -1.18 3.82 6.93
N VAL A 55 -1.69 4.23 8.09
CA VAL A 55 -3.13 4.19 8.38
C VAL A 55 -3.91 5.05 7.39
N ARG A 56 -3.43 6.25 7.11
CA ARG A 56 -4.08 7.16 6.16
C ARG A 56 -4.09 6.57 4.75
N LEU A 57 -2.97 6.01 4.33
CA LEU A 57 -2.88 5.40 3.00
C LEU A 57 -3.76 4.16 2.91
N LYS A 58 -3.85 3.38 4.00
CA LYS A 58 -4.74 2.24 4.07
C LYS A 58 -6.19 2.66 3.86
N GLU A 59 -6.62 3.71 4.54
CA GLU A 59 -7.99 4.21 4.42
C GLU A 59 -8.28 4.67 2.99
N LYS A 60 -7.34 5.35 2.37
CA LYS A 60 -7.49 5.77 0.98
C LYS A 60 -7.56 4.57 0.03
N MET A 61 -6.82 3.52 0.34
CA MET A 61 -6.86 2.30 -0.46
C MET A 61 -8.23 1.63 -0.37
N LEU A 62 -8.82 1.60 0.83
CA LEU A 62 -10.13 0.98 1.04
C LEU A 62 -11.27 1.81 0.43
N ASN A 63 -11.22 3.12 0.60
CA ASN A 63 -12.33 3.99 0.23
C ASN A 63 -12.23 4.56 -1.19
N GLY A 64 -11.07 4.53 -1.76
CA GLY A 64 -10.85 5.00 -3.13
C GLY A 64 -10.60 6.47 -3.30
#